data_7bad3d02fabfd3648cb5968cd8db1809
#
_entry.id   7bad3d02fabfd3648cb5968cd8db1809
#
_cell.length_a   1.000
_cell.length_b   1.000
_cell.length_c   1.000
_cell.angle_alpha   90.00
_cell.angle_beta   90.00
_cell.angle_gamma   90.00
#
_symmetry.space_group_name_H-M   'P 1'
#
loop_
_entity.id
_entity.type
_entity.pdbx_description
1 polymer ?
#
loop_
_entity_poly.entity_id
_entity_poly.type
_entity_poly.pdbx_seq_one_letter_code
_entity_poly.pdbx_strand_id
1 'polypeptide(L)'
;SVRKEVGAPLTEASKLIKAGKYKEALAKVRDAEAISGRTAAENNAIEGMRIAAASGAGDADSMVKGFEALKAAGKLSQAQQLQTMESIAGTYLRNKDNAKALAWAQRYFKEGGNSPAMKQVQQNAQFLSGDMTATIKDTLEEISADEKAGRAPSRDKLNLLLFAAQKKGDANAEGVATEKLLNYYPDPKLWAQILGSLPQKKGFAADKYQLDLYRLRLATGNMRETNDYMEMAQLAAQAGYPEEGKQVVDKGMAAGLLGQGAEGARHKRLADLMVKKIAESKAAAAANEKAADEAKDGNAFVALGLANAFGGDAKKGVSQIEQGIAKGNLKRPEDAKLYLGLVYQLGGDSAKAQATWKTVKGTDGSADLARLWIIQSRAAKR
;
A
#
# COMPACT_ATOMS: atom_id res chain seq x y z
N SER A 1 45.00 38.26 -14.40
CA SER A 1 46.25 37.61 -14.00
C SER A 1 46.22 37.30 -12.49
N VAL A 2 47.01 36.29 -12.11
CA VAL A 2 47.09 35.81 -10.73
C VAL A 2 48.43 36.23 -10.14
N ARG A 3 48.41 36.99 -9.04
CA ARG A 3 49.65 37.37 -8.35
C ARG A 3 50.38 36.13 -7.81
N LYS A 4 51.69 36.20 -7.76
CA LYS A 4 52.53 35.12 -7.28
C LYS A 4 52.13 34.62 -5.86
N GLU A 5 51.76 35.56 -4.98
CA GLU A 5 51.32 35.25 -3.61
C GLU A 5 50.13 34.32 -3.56
N VAL A 6 49.18 34.48 -4.51
CA VAL A 6 48.00 33.64 -4.65
C VAL A 6 48.32 32.39 -5.48
N GLY A 7 49.12 32.55 -6.54
CA GLY A 7 49.47 31.47 -7.45
C GLY A 7 50.35 30.38 -6.84
N ALA A 8 51.23 30.74 -5.91
CA ALA A 8 52.13 29.77 -5.29
C ALA A 8 51.38 28.69 -4.47
N PRO A 9 50.47 29.03 -3.58
CA PRO A 9 49.64 28.03 -2.89
C PRO A 9 48.80 27.18 -3.84
N LEU A 10 48.26 27.76 -4.91
CA LEU A 10 47.46 27.05 -5.90
C LEU A 10 48.31 26.07 -6.73
N THR A 11 49.53 26.43 -7.08
CA THR A 11 50.48 25.52 -7.75
C THR A 11 50.81 24.34 -6.84
N GLU A 12 51.04 24.60 -5.56
CA GLU A 12 51.27 23.54 -4.56
C GLU A 12 50.05 22.65 -4.42
N ALA A 13 48.85 23.22 -4.37
CA ALA A 13 47.62 22.46 -4.34
C ALA A 13 47.45 21.54 -5.57
N SER A 14 47.79 22.04 -6.76
CA SER A 14 47.78 21.24 -7.99
C SER A 14 48.70 20.04 -7.92
N LYS A 15 49.93 20.22 -7.39
CA LYS A 15 50.88 19.11 -7.18
C LYS A 15 50.32 18.09 -6.19
N LEU A 16 49.73 18.54 -5.11
CA LEU A 16 49.13 17.68 -4.09
C LEU A 16 47.97 16.88 -4.63
N ILE A 17 47.12 17.49 -5.48
CA ILE A 17 46.02 16.79 -6.16
C ILE A 17 46.57 15.65 -7.04
N LYS A 18 47.63 15.92 -7.83
CA LYS A 18 48.26 14.91 -8.67
C LYS A 18 48.86 13.77 -7.86
N ALA A 19 49.32 14.06 -6.64
CA ALA A 19 49.85 13.08 -5.71
C ALA A 19 48.76 12.35 -4.89
N GLY A 20 47.48 12.66 -5.09
CA GLY A 20 46.38 12.07 -4.34
C GLY A 20 46.21 12.60 -2.92
N LYS A 21 46.90 13.70 -2.59
CA LYS A 21 46.86 14.31 -1.25
C LYS A 21 45.82 15.43 -1.20
N TYR A 22 44.56 15.06 -1.29
CA TYR A 22 43.45 16.00 -1.51
C TYR A 22 43.15 16.90 -0.31
N LYS A 23 43.22 16.39 0.91
CA LYS A 23 43.02 17.21 2.11
C LYS A 23 44.11 18.27 2.29
N GLU A 24 45.35 17.90 2.01
CA GLU A 24 46.48 18.85 2.01
C GLU A 24 46.32 19.90 0.92
N ALA A 25 45.81 19.49 -0.26
CA ALA A 25 45.53 20.40 -1.35
C ALA A 25 44.44 21.44 -0.94
N LEU A 26 43.38 21.02 -0.26
CA LEU A 26 42.37 21.93 0.28
C LEU A 26 42.93 22.94 1.27
N ALA A 27 43.89 22.52 2.10
CA ALA A 27 44.58 23.42 3.01
C ALA A 27 45.37 24.50 2.24
N LYS A 28 46.01 24.16 1.15
CA LYS A 28 46.70 25.13 0.27
C LYS A 28 45.72 26.08 -0.43
N VAL A 29 44.54 25.61 -0.80
CA VAL A 29 43.50 26.47 -1.34
C VAL A 29 43.06 27.50 -0.30
N ARG A 30 42.90 27.10 0.96
CA ARG A 30 42.63 28.03 2.07
C ARG A 30 43.72 29.04 2.30
N ASP A 31 44.99 28.67 2.14
CA ASP A 31 46.10 29.60 2.23
C ASP A 31 45.99 30.71 1.16
N ALA A 32 45.67 30.33 -0.07
CA ALA A 32 45.41 31.30 -1.15
C ALA A 32 44.24 32.22 -0.85
N GLU A 33 43.13 31.64 -0.31
CA GLU A 33 41.93 32.37 0.02
C GLU A 33 42.15 33.41 1.15
N ALA A 34 43.10 33.16 2.03
CA ALA A 34 43.42 34.06 3.15
C ALA A 34 44.14 35.34 2.69
N ILE A 35 44.63 35.42 1.47
CA ILE A 35 45.32 36.60 0.95
C ILE A 35 44.27 37.69 0.63
N SER A 36 44.52 38.91 1.14
CA SER A 36 43.63 40.04 0.98
C SER A 36 43.73 40.69 -0.41
N GLY A 37 42.70 41.44 -0.80
CA GLY A 37 42.70 42.20 -2.03
C GLY A 37 42.75 41.35 -3.31
N ARG A 38 42.14 40.19 -3.30
CA ARG A 38 42.13 39.28 -4.46
C ARG A 38 41.32 39.83 -5.60
N THR A 39 41.82 39.66 -6.81
CA THR A 39 41.10 39.98 -8.04
C THR A 39 40.03 38.91 -8.36
N ALA A 40 39.14 39.21 -9.28
CA ALA A 40 38.15 38.25 -9.79
C ALA A 40 38.85 37.02 -10.41
N ALA A 41 39.90 37.21 -11.16
CA ALA A 41 40.68 36.12 -11.76
C ALA A 41 41.30 35.21 -10.70
N GLU A 42 41.83 35.80 -9.62
CA GLU A 42 42.38 35.06 -8.48
C GLU A 42 41.29 34.28 -7.75
N ASN A 43 40.17 34.87 -7.50
CA ASN A 43 39.04 34.18 -6.88
C ASN A 43 38.56 33.01 -7.73
N ASN A 44 38.48 33.18 -9.04
CA ASN A 44 38.05 32.11 -9.93
C ASN A 44 39.07 30.94 -9.96
N ALA A 45 40.36 31.26 -9.94
CA ALA A 45 41.40 30.24 -9.87
C ALA A 45 41.33 29.44 -8.56
N ILE A 46 41.07 30.13 -7.42
CA ILE A 46 40.90 29.51 -6.12
C ILE A 46 39.71 28.55 -6.13
N GLU A 47 38.57 28.99 -6.65
CA GLU A 47 37.34 28.18 -6.65
C GLU A 47 37.45 26.97 -7.58
N GLY A 48 38.10 27.10 -8.74
CA GLY A 48 38.40 25.96 -9.60
C GLY A 48 39.27 24.90 -8.93
N MET A 49 40.32 25.35 -8.24
CA MET A 49 41.22 24.45 -7.50
C MET A 49 40.48 23.82 -6.30
N ARG A 50 39.61 24.58 -5.64
CA ARG A 50 38.76 24.07 -4.55
C ARG A 50 37.93 22.88 -5.00
N ILE A 51 37.22 23.02 -6.13
CA ILE A 51 36.39 21.92 -6.67
C ILE A 51 37.25 20.69 -6.93
N ALA A 52 38.41 20.85 -7.57
CA ALA A 52 39.29 19.73 -7.90
C ALA A 52 39.78 19.01 -6.65
N ALA A 53 40.26 19.76 -5.67
CA ALA A 53 40.75 19.18 -4.40
C ALA A 53 39.62 18.55 -3.59
N ALA A 54 38.49 19.21 -3.48
CA ALA A 54 37.32 18.74 -2.73
C ALA A 54 36.72 17.47 -3.36
N SER A 55 36.69 17.39 -4.68
CA SER A 55 36.21 16.19 -5.39
C SER A 55 37.03 14.96 -5.00
N GLY A 56 38.33 15.07 -4.98
CA GLY A 56 39.20 13.99 -4.56
C GLY A 56 39.11 13.67 -3.08
N ALA A 57 38.91 14.68 -2.24
CA ALA A 57 38.78 14.52 -0.79
C ALA A 57 37.38 13.99 -0.35
N GLY A 58 36.42 13.95 -1.25
CA GLY A 58 35.04 13.61 -0.88
C GLY A 58 34.34 14.69 -0.07
N ASP A 59 34.79 15.93 -0.16
CA ASP A 59 34.24 17.09 0.55
C ASP A 59 33.19 17.79 -0.32
N ALA A 60 31.98 17.28 -0.27
CA ALA A 60 30.88 17.79 -1.10
C ALA A 60 30.53 19.25 -0.79
N ASP A 61 30.57 19.68 0.47
CA ASP A 61 30.26 21.04 0.85
C ASP A 61 31.26 22.04 0.24
N SER A 62 32.55 21.69 0.20
CA SER A 62 33.58 22.50 -0.46
C SER A 62 33.40 22.53 -1.98
N MET A 63 32.98 21.42 -2.59
CA MET A 63 32.63 21.40 -4.02
C MET A 63 31.47 22.37 -4.32
N VAL A 64 30.44 22.39 -3.48
CA VAL A 64 29.29 23.29 -3.62
C VAL A 64 29.75 24.74 -3.55
N LYS A 65 30.60 25.08 -2.59
CA LYS A 65 31.14 26.45 -2.44
C LYS A 65 31.81 26.92 -3.72
N GLY A 66 32.72 26.11 -4.28
CA GLY A 66 33.41 26.43 -5.52
C GLY A 66 32.46 26.50 -6.72
N PHE A 67 31.55 25.57 -6.82
CA PHE A 67 30.55 25.53 -7.88
C PHE A 67 29.66 26.79 -7.92
N GLU A 68 29.10 27.15 -6.78
CA GLU A 68 28.21 28.32 -6.71
C GLU A 68 28.97 29.62 -7.03
N ALA A 69 30.22 29.76 -6.57
CA ALA A 69 31.04 30.91 -6.85
C ALA A 69 31.37 31.04 -8.36
N LEU A 70 31.79 29.94 -8.99
CA LEU A 70 32.10 29.94 -10.42
C LEU A 70 30.87 30.13 -11.30
N LYS A 71 29.74 29.55 -10.90
CA LYS A 71 28.46 29.77 -11.58
C LYS A 71 28.05 31.23 -11.53
N ALA A 72 28.11 31.84 -10.35
CA ALA A 72 27.78 33.26 -10.16
C ALA A 72 28.70 34.20 -10.98
N ALA A 73 29.97 33.82 -11.13
CA ALA A 73 30.94 34.57 -11.94
C ALA A 73 30.81 34.32 -13.46
N GLY A 74 29.88 33.45 -13.88
CA GLY A 74 29.71 33.13 -15.29
C GLY A 74 30.86 32.34 -15.91
N LYS A 75 31.63 31.59 -15.11
CA LYS A 75 32.82 30.86 -15.54
C LYS A 75 32.59 29.39 -15.85
N LEU A 76 31.34 28.91 -15.76
CA LEU A 76 30.98 27.55 -16.10
C LEU A 76 29.96 27.55 -17.25
N SER A 77 30.28 26.80 -18.30
CA SER A 77 29.30 26.51 -19.34
C SER A 77 28.16 25.64 -18.74
N GLN A 78 27.03 25.57 -19.44
CA GLN A 78 25.94 24.70 -19.00
C GLN A 78 26.38 23.25 -18.84
N ALA A 79 27.16 22.72 -19.78
CA ALA A 79 27.70 21.37 -19.72
C ALA A 79 28.59 21.17 -18.48
N GLN A 80 29.45 22.15 -18.18
CA GLN A 80 30.30 22.11 -16.99
C GLN A 80 29.50 22.18 -15.68
N GLN A 81 28.44 23.01 -15.66
CA GLN A 81 27.55 23.10 -14.52
C GLN A 81 26.87 21.76 -14.25
N LEU A 82 26.30 21.12 -15.27
CA LEU A 82 25.64 19.83 -15.16
C LEU A 82 26.61 18.73 -14.70
N GLN A 83 27.81 18.70 -15.27
CA GLN A 83 28.84 17.73 -14.88
C GLN A 83 29.25 17.90 -13.42
N THR A 84 29.41 19.13 -12.95
CA THR A 84 29.75 19.42 -11.57
C THR A 84 28.62 19.02 -10.62
N MET A 85 27.37 19.29 -10.99
CA MET A 85 26.21 18.86 -10.20
C MET A 85 26.14 17.34 -10.05
N GLU A 86 26.47 16.59 -11.12
CA GLU A 86 26.57 15.13 -11.04
C GLU A 86 27.60 14.69 -10.00
N SER A 87 28.78 15.31 -10.04
CA SER A 87 29.86 15.01 -9.09
C SER A 87 29.46 15.34 -7.65
N ILE A 88 28.80 16.47 -7.44
CA ILE A 88 28.32 16.88 -6.12
C ILE A 88 27.28 15.89 -5.59
N ALA A 89 26.26 15.57 -6.39
CA ALA A 89 25.22 14.62 -5.98
C ALA A 89 25.81 13.24 -5.67
N GLY A 90 26.71 12.74 -6.52
CA GLY A 90 27.38 11.47 -6.29
C GLY A 90 28.23 11.45 -5.03
N THR A 91 28.90 12.56 -4.72
CA THR A 91 29.71 12.69 -3.51
C THR A 91 28.86 12.69 -2.25
N TYR A 92 27.76 13.45 -2.22
CA TYR A 92 26.81 13.39 -1.11
C TYR A 92 26.26 11.99 -0.91
N LEU A 93 25.92 11.30 -1.99
CA LEU A 93 25.39 9.93 -1.89
C LEU A 93 26.41 8.97 -1.28
N ARG A 94 27.68 9.03 -1.72
CA ARG A 94 28.76 8.22 -1.14
C ARG A 94 28.99 8.54 0.33
N ASN A 95 28.81 9.79 0.74
CA ASN A 95 28.94 10.23 2.12
C ASN A 95 27.69 9.92 2.96
N LYS A 96 26.68 9.27 2.38
CA LYS A 96 25.41 8.93 3.03
C LYS A 96 24.57 10.15 3.45
N ASP A 97 24.84 11.32 2.86
CA ASP A 97 23.97 12.49 2.98
C ASP A 97 22.91 12.43 1.89
N ASN A 98 21.93 11.55 2.09
CA ASN A 98 20.96 11.19 1.08
C ASN A 98 20.02 12.35 0.74
N ALA A 99 19.67 13.20 1.73
CA ALA A 99 18.83 14.36 1.52
C ALA A 99 19.46 15.38 0.60
N LYS A 100 20.75 15.70 0.81
CA LYS A 100 21.50 16.63 -0.05
C LYS A 100 21.76 16.02 -1.42
N ALA A 101 22.08 14.72 -1.49
CA ALA A 101 22.23 14.03 -2.77
C ALA A 101 20.94 14.12 -3.60
N LEU A 102 19.78 13.92 -2.98
CA LEU A 102 18.50 14.05 -3.65
C LEU A 102 18.25 15.47 -4.15
N ALA A 103 18.49 16.47 -3.31
CA ALA A 103 18.30 17.87 -3.67
C ALA A 103 19.16 18.28 -4.89
N TRP A 104 20.42 17.85 -4.92
CA TRP A 104 21.31 18.14 -6.04
C TRP A 104 20.95 17.39 -7.33
N ALA A 105 20.49 16.14 -7.21
CA ALA A 105 19.99 15.40 -8.36
C ALA A 105 18.73 16.05 -8.93
N GLN A 106 17.79 16.50 -8.10
CA GLN A 106 16.59 17.22 -8.53
C GLN A 106 16.96 18.54 -9.23
N ARG A 107 17.89 19.31 -8.68
CA ARG A 107 18.41 20.53 -9.31
C ARG A 107 19.03 20.25 -10.67
N TYR A 108 19.79 19.18 -10.78
CA TYR A 108 20.40 18.74 -12.04
C TYR A 108 19.34 18.54 -13.14
N PHE A 109 18.28 17.81 -12.85
CA PHE A 109 17.21 17.58 -13.84
C PHE A 109 16.42 18.83 -14.15
N LYS A 110 16.17 19.67 -13.15
CA LYS A 110 15.48 20.96 -13.33
C LYS A 110 16.26 21.89 -14.24
N GLU A 111 17.58 21.85 -14.21
CA GLU A 111 18.45 22.69 -15.05
C GLU A 111 18.82 22.04 -16.41
N GLY A 112 18.12 20.99 -16.79
CA GLY A 112 18.20 20.39 -18.12
C GLY A 112 19.06 19.14 -18.25
N GLY A 113 19.52 18.57 -17.17
CA GLY A 113 20.27 17.31 -17.18
C GLY A 113 19.40 16.12 -17.58
N ASN A 114 19.99 15.13 -18.24
CA ASN A 114 19.27 13.94 -18.71
C ASN A 114 20.06 12.63 -18.62
N SER A 115 21.12 12.60 -17.82
CA SER A 115 21.99 11.43 -17.67
C SER A 115 21.24 10.25 -17.03
N PRO A 116 21.29 9.05 -17.63
CA PRO A 116 20.74 7.84 -16.98
C PRO A 116 21.41 7.53 -15.63
N ALA A 117 22.72 7.80 -15.50
CA ALA A 117 23.44 7.60 -14.24
C ALA A 117 22.86 8.50 -13.13
N MET A 118 22.54 9.74 -13.45
CA MET A 118 21.93 10.66 -12.48
C MET A 118 20.51 10.28 -12.12
N LYS A 119 19.77 9.69 -13.04
CA LYS A 119 18.45 9.14 -12.73
C LYS A 119 18.57 8.05 -11.65
N GLN A 120 19.58 7.20 -11.78
CA GLN A 120 19.86 6.16 -10.79
C GLN A 120 20.27 6.77 -9.44
N VAL A 121 21.12 7.80 -9.44
CA VAL A 121 21.50 8.52 -8.22
C VAL A 121 20.27 9.12 -7.54
N GLN A 122 19.39 9.75 -8.30
CA GLN A 122 18.15 10.33 -7.77
C GLN A 122 17.26 9.27 -7.12
N GLN A 123 17.06 8.14 -7.80
CA GLN A 123 16.25 7.04 -7.27
C GLN A 123 16.86 6.46 -5.99
N ASN A 124 18.16 6.23 -5.97
CA ASN A 124 18.85 5.71 -4.79
C ASN A 124 18.78 6.69 -3.61
N ALA A 125 19.05 7.97 -3.86
CA ALA A 125 18.99 9.00 -2.83
C ALA A 125 17.57 9.18 -2.27
N GLN A 126 16.56 9.14 -3.13
CA GLN A 126 15.16 9.20 -2.76
C GLN A 126 14.77 8.04 -1.85
N PHE A 127 15.16 6.83 -2.24
CA PHE A 127 14.90 5.61 -1.47
C PHE A 127 15.58 5.66 -0.10
N LEU A 128 16.85 6.06 -0.07
CA LEU A 128 17.66 6.10 1.16
C LEU A 128 17.33 7.29 2.07
N SER A 129 16.82 8.39 1.53
CA SER A 129 16.42 9.55 2.33
C SER A 129 15.14 9.31 3.14
N GLY A 130 14.39 8.27 2.79
CA GLY A 130 13.10 7.99 3.42
C GLY A 130 11.94 8.86 2.94
N ASP A 131 12.19 9.82 2.06
CA ASP A 131 11.13 10.58 1.40
C ASP A 131 10.62 9.79 0.20
N MET A 132 9.50 9.13 0.39
CA MET A 132 8.88 8.26 -0.61
C MET A 132 7.81 8.96 -1.45
N THR A 133 7.60 10.27 -1.26
CA THR A 133 6.53 11.01 -1.94
C THR A 133 6.59 10.88 -3.46
N ALA A 134 7.74 11.11 -4.06
CA ALA A 134 7.90 11.01 -5.51
C ALA A 134 7.87 9.56 -5.98
N THR A 135 8.42 8.62 -5.21
CA THR A 135 8.36 7.19 -5.54
C THR A 135 6.91 6.72 -5.61
N ILE A 136 6.09 7.11 -4.64
CA ILE A 136 4.65 6.78 -4.61
C ILE A 136 3.95 7.36 -5.84
N LYS A 137 4.17 8.66 -6.12
CA LYS A 137 3.56 9.34 -7.26
C LYS A 137 3.93 8.67 -8.58
N ASP A 138 5.22 8.47 -8.82
CA ASP A 138 5.73 7.90 -10.07
C ASP A 138 5.24 6.46 -10.26
N THR A 139 5.25 5.67 -9.20
CA THR A 139 4.81 4.28 -9.24
C THR A 139 3.30 4.18 -9.52
N LEU A 140 2.49 5.03 -8.89
CA LEU A 140 1.05 5.11 -9.18
C LEU A 140 0.77 5.48 -10.63
N GLU A 141 1.52 6.43 -11.20
CA GLU A 141 1.40 6.81 -12.60
C GLU A 141 1.75 5.65 -13.53
N GLU A 142 2.83 4.93 -13.25
CA GLU A 142 3.24 3.75 -14.03
C GLU A 142 2.21 2.63 -13.96
N ILE A 143 1.66 2.35 -12.78
CA ILE A 143 0.61 1.35 -12.57
C ILE A 143 -0.65 1.75 -13.38
N SER A 144 -1.06 3.01 -13.31
CA SER A 144 -2.19 3.51 -14.07
C SER A 144 -1.98 3.38 -15.58
N ALA A 145 -0.77 3.67 -16.07
CA ALA A 145 -0.42 3.52 -17.48
C ALA A 145 -0.48 2.05 -17.93
N ASP A 146 0.02 1.12 -17.11
CA ASP A 146 -0.06 -0.31 -17.40
C ASP A 146 -1.52 -0.76 -17.51
N GLU A 147 -2.36 -0.38 -16.56
CA GLU A 147 -3.78 -0.75 -16.54
C GLU A 147 -4.54 -0.19 -17.74
N LYS A 148 -4.29 1.07 -18.10
CA LYS A 148 -4.89 1.70 -19.30
C LYS A 148 -4.48 1.00 -20.59
N ALA A 149 -3.29 0.43 -20.62
CA ALA A 149 -2.78 -0.32 -21.78
C ALA A 149 -3.21 -1.79 -21.76
N GLY A 150 -4.02 -2.22 -20.77
CA GLY A 150 -4.50 -3.58 -20.63
C GLY A 150 -3.45 -4.55 -20.09
N ARG A 151 -2.36 -4.05 -19.51
CA ARG A 151 -1.30 -4.86 -18.89
C ARG A 151 -1.47 -4.92 -17.39
N ALA A 152 -1.23 -6.08 -16.80
CA ALA A 152 -1.10 -6.19 -15.35
C ALA A 152 0.19 -5.49 -14.91
N PRO A 153 0.14 -4.62 -13.90
CA PRO A 153 1.37 -4.11 -13.29
C PRO A 153 2.24 -5.26 -12.76
N SER A 154 3.56 -5.13 -12.84
CA SER A 154 4.44 -6.18 -12.32
C SER A 154 4.32 -6.29 -10.80
N ARG A 155 4.57 -7.50 -10.28
CA ARG A 155 4.59 -7.73 -8.83
C ARG A 155 5.61 -6.82 -8.15
N ASP A 156 6.81 -6.66 -8.74
CA ASP A 156 7.86 -5.82 -8.19
C ASP A 156 7.43 -4.36 -8.08
N LYS A 157 6.73 -3.85 -9.09
CA LYS A 157 6.19 -2.48 -9.07
C LYS A 157 5.17 -2.30 -7.95
N LEU A 158 4.26 -3.26 -7.77
CA LEU A 158 3.27 -3.22 -6.70
C LEU A 158 3.92 -3.35 -5.31
N ASN A 159 4.94 -4.19 -5.19
CA ASN A 159 5.71 -4.32 -3.95
C ASN A 159 6.49 -3.04 -3.63
N LEU A 160 7.02 -2.35 -4.64
CA LEU A 160 7.68 -1.06 -4.45
C LEU A 160 6.69 -0.01 -3.93
N LEU A 161 5.50 0.04 -4.50
CA LEU A 161 4.45 0.94 -4.01
C LEU A 161 4.09 0.63 -2.56
N LEU A 162 3.91 -0.64 -2.23
CA LEU A 162 3.59 -1.07 -0.86
C LEU A 162 4.68 -0.65 0.12
N PHE A 163 5.93 -0.94 -0.21
CA PHE A 163 7.09 -0.56 0.62
C PHE A 163 7.15 0.95 0.83
N ALA A 164 7.05 1.73 -0.25
CA ALA A 164 7.14 3.19 -0.19
C ALA A 164 5.98 3.79 0.63
N ALA A 165 4.78 3.25 0.46
CA ALA A 165 3.59 3.68 1.20
C ALA A 165 3.72 3.40 2.70
N GLN A 166 4.20 2.22 3.07
CA GLN A 166 4.43 1.84 4.47
C GLN A 166 5.50 2.72 5.10
N LYS A 167 6.59 2.97 4.40
CA LYS A 167 7.68 3.80 4.90
C LYS A 167 7.26 5.24 5.12
N LYS A 168 6.42 5.79 4.25
CA LYS A 168 5.87 7.14 4.39
C LYS A 168 4.72 7.22 5.40
N GLY A 169 4.04 6.10 5.66
CA GLY A 169 2.80 6.09 6.44
C GLY A 169 1.59 6.55 5.61
N ASP A 170 1.62 6.37 4.29
CA ASP A 170 0.53 6.71 3.38
C ASP A 170 -0.46 5.54 3.31
N ALA A 171 -1.48 5.57 4.17
CA ALA A 171 -2.48 4.51 4.27
C ALA A 171 -3.28 4.31 2.96
N ASN A 172 -3.53 5.40 2.23
CA ASN A 172 -4.26 5.32 0.96
C ASN A 172 -3.46 4.57 -0.11
N ALA A 173 -2.19 4.93 -0.29
CA ALA A 173 -1.30 4.25 -1.24
C ALA A 173 -1.06 2.80 -0.83
N GLU A 174 -0.94 2.52 0.47
CA GLU A 174 -0.80 1.15 0.99
C GLU A 174 -2.03 0.31 0.64
N GLY A 175 -3.24 0.84 0.82
CA GLY A 175 -4.48 0.18 0.43
C GLY A 175 -4.55 -0.12 -1.06
N VAL A 176 -4.16 0.84 -1.90
CA VAL A 176 -4.11 0.67 -3.36
C VAL A 176 -3.15 -0.46 -3.74
N ALA A 177 -1.93 -0.46 -3.19
CA ALA A 177 -0.92 -1.48 -3.46
C ALA A 177 -1.42 -2.87 -3.06
N THR A 178 -1.99 -2.98 -1.88
CA THR A 178 -2.49 -4.23 -1.30
C THR A 178 -3.63 -4.81 -2.13
N GLU A 179 -4.61 -4.00 -2.47
CA GLU A 179 -5.75 -4.44 -3.28
C GLU A 179 -5.32 -4.87 -4.68
N LYS A 180 -4.39 -4.15 -5.31
CA LYS A 180 -3.87 -4.52 -6.62
C LYS A 180 -3.03 -5.79 -6.58
N LEU A 181 -2.23 -5.99 -5.53
CA LEU A 181 -1.51 -7.26 -5.32
C LEU A 181 -2.48 -8.43 -5.21
N LEU A 182 -3.55 -8.31 -4.43
CA LEU A 182 -4.58 -9.33 -4.33
C LEU A 182 -5.29 -9.58 -5.66
N ASN A 183 -5.56 -8.52 -6.42
CA ASN A 183 -6.29 -8.63 -7.69
C ASN A 183 -5.46 -9.31 -8.78
N TYR A 184 -4.19 -8.95 -8.92
CA TYR A 184 -3.31 -9.46 -9.99
C TYR A 184 -2.50 -10.68 -9.58
N TYR A 185 -2.14 -10.82 -8.32
CA TYR A 185 -1.27 -11.88 -7.79
C TYR A 185 -1.87 -12.49 -6.51
N PRO A 186 -3.09 -13.08 -6.58
CA PRO A 186 -3.76 -13.63 -5.42
C PRO A 186 -2.93 -14.73 -4.76
N ASP A 187 -2.83 -14.67 -3.44
CA ASP A 187 -2.10 -15.62 -2.63
C ASP A 187 -2.81 -15.76 -1.28
N PRO A 188 -3.12 -17.00 -0.82
CA PRO A 188 -3.74 -17.20 0.48
C PRO A 188 -2.96 -16.57 1.64
N LYS A 189 -1.63 -16.53 1.58
CA LYS A 189 -0.80 -15.88 2.60
C LYS A 189 -1.02 -14.37 2.64
N LEU A 190 -1.13 -13.74 1.48
CA LEU A 190 -1.41 -12.31 1.38
C LEU A 190 -2.81 -12.01 1.92
N TRP A 191 -3.80 -12.83 1.57
CA TRP A 191 -5.14 -12.73 2.15
C TRP A 191 -5.13 -12.85 3.67
N ALA A 192 -4.39 -13.83 4.21
CA ALA A 192 -4.28 -14.01 5.65
C ALA A 192 -3.70 -12.77 6.34
N GLN A 193 -2.66 -12.18 5.76
CA GLN A 193 -2.02 -10.98 6.27
C GLN A 193 -2.99 -9.80 6.29
N ILE A 194 -3.71 -9.58 5.19
CA ILE A 194 -4.65 -8.47 5.06
C ILE A 194 -5.84 -8.63 6.00
N LEU A 195 -6.44 -9.81 6.04
CA LEU A 195 -7.56 -10.09 6.93
C LEU A 195 -7.16 -10.05 8.40
N GLY A 196 -5.90 -10.40 8.72
CA GLY A 196 -5.37 -10.29 10.07
C GLY A 196 -5.13 -8.85 10.52
N SER A 197 -4.75 -7.96 9.61
CA SER A 197 -4.47 -6.55 9.93
C SER A 197 -5.72 -5.66 9.87
N LEU A 198 -6.72 -6.01 9.08
CA LEU A 198 -7.91 -5.19 8.85
C LEU A 198 -8.66 -4.82 10.14
N PRO A 199 -8.88 -5.74 11.12
CA PRO A 199 -9.57 -5.38 12.36
C PRO A 199 -8.88 -4.30 13.18
N GLN A 200 -7.59 -4.07 12.95
CA GLN A 200 -6.78 -3.11 13.69
C GLN A 200 -6.69 -1.75 12.99
N LYS A 201 -7.24 -1.66 11.81
CA LYS A 201 -7.32 -0.40 11.07
C LYS A 201 -8.17 0.61 11.85
N LYS A 202 -7.69 1.85 11.96
CA LYS A 202 -8.42 2.92 12.63
C LYS A 202 -9.81 3.09 12.02
N GLY A 203 -10.84 3.07 12.87
CA GLY A 203 -12.23 3.21 12.45
C GLY A 203 -12.92 1.92 12.04
N PHE A 204 -12.22 0.79 11.96
CA PHE A 204 -12.84 -0.50 11.64
C PHE A 204 -13.60 -1.04 12.86
N ALA A 205 -14.88 -1.34 12.67
CA ALA A 205 -15.75 -1.87 13.72
C ALA A 205 -15.55 -3.39 13.84
N ALA A 206 -14.44 -3.80 14.44
CA ALA A 206 -14.02 -5.21 14.52
C ALA A 206 -15.08 -6.11 15.15
N ASP A 207 -15.69 -5.68 16.25
CA ASP A 207 -16.72 -6.49 16.95
C ASP A 207 -17.96 -6.72 16.10
N LYS A 208 -18.33 -5.75 15.30
CA LYS A 208 -19.49 -5.81 14.41
C LYS A 208 -19.27 -6.75 13.23
N TYR A 209 -18.04 -6.86 12.74
CA TYR A 209 -17.71 -7.56 11.49
C TYR A 209 -16.95 -8.88 11.69
N GLN A 210 -16.99 -9.46 12.88
CA GLN A 210 -16.32 -10.75 13.15
C GLN A 210 -16.76 -11.85 12.18
N LEU A 211 -18.07 -12.01 11.99
CA LEU A 211 -18.60 -13.03 11.07
C LEU A 211 -18.24 -12.73 9.61
N ASP A 212 -18.28 -11.46 9.21
CA ASP A 212 -17.90 -11.05 7.85
C ASP A 212 -16.43 -11.36 7.57
N LEU A 213 -15.54 -11.16 8.54
CA LEU A 213 -14.12 -11.51 8.42
C LEU A 213 -13.95 -13.03 8.28
N TYR A 214 -14.67 -13.81 9.06
CA TYR A 214 -14.63 -15.27 8.93
C TYR A 214 -15.16 -15.74 7.57
N ARG A 215 -16.19 -15.10 7.05
CA ARG A 215 -16.71 -15.41 5.71
C ARG A 215 -15.63 -15.21 4.63
N LEU A 216 -14.88 -14.11 4.72
CA LEU A 216 -13.74 -13.87 3.82
C LEU A 216 -12.60 -14.87 4.05
N ARG A 217 -12.29 -15.20 5.30
CA ARG A 217 -11.28 -16.21 5.60
C ARG A 217 -11.66 -17.58 5.01
N LEU A 218 -12.91 -17.97 5.15
CA LEU A 218 -13.40 -19.22 4.56
C LEU A 218 -13.31 -19.19 3.02
N ALA A 219 -13.74 -18.09 2.39
CA ALA A 219 -13.74 -17.93 0.94
C ALA A 219 -12.32 -17.89 0.34
N THR A 220 -11.30 -17.53 1.12
CA THR A 220 -9.92 -17.36 0.66
C THR A 220 -8.98 -18.48 1.11
N GLY A 221 -9.50 -19.55 1.69
CA GLY A 221 -8.69 -20.70 2.12
C GLY A 221 -7.91 -20.46 3.40
N ASN A 222 -8.39 -19.59 4.29
CA ASN A 222 -7.70 -19.19 5.52
C ASN A 222 -8.37 -19.69 6.82
N MET A 223 -9.09 -20.76 6.74
CA MET A 223 -9.61 -21.48 7.90
C MET A 223 -8.63 -22.61 8.23
N ARG A 224 -7.77 -22.43 9.23
CA ARG A 224 -6.63 -23.34 9.46
C ARG A 224 -6.74 -24.17 10.71
N GLU A 225 -7.53 -23.72 11.69
CA GLU A 225 -7.60 -24.32 13.00
C GLU A 225 -9.03 -24.75 13.34
N THR A 226 -9.14 -25.75 14.21
CA THR A 226 -10.43 -26.19 14.76
C THR A 226 -11.25 -25.02 15.27
N ASN A 227 -10.61 -24.10 16.00
CA ASN A 227 -11.30 -22.95 16.59
C ASN A 227 -11.88 -22.00 15.55
N ASP A 228 -11.27 -21.88 14.38
CA ASP A 228 -11.80 -21.03 13.30
C ASP A 228 -13.20 -21.49 12.87
N TYR A 229 -13.37 -22.79 12.66
CA TYR A 229 -14.66 -23.35 12.29
C TYR A 229 -15.68 -23.30 13.43
N MET A 230 -15.26 -23.57 14.65
CA MET A 230 -16.13 -23.53 15.82
C MET A 230 -16.66 -22.13 16.07
N GLU A 231 -15.79 -21.14 16.07
CA GLU A 231 -16.16 -19.76 16.32
C GLU A 231 -17.06 -19.20 15.21
N MET A 232 -16.72 -19.44 13.95
CA MET A 232 -17.54 -19.00 12.82
C MET A 232 -18.95 -19.61 12.87
N ALA A 233 -19.04 -20.91 13.14
CA ALA A 233 -20.33 -21.59 13.23
C ALA A 233 -21.20 -21.02 14.36
N GLN A 234 -20.60 -20.76 15.52
CA GLN A 234 -21.28 -20.14 16.66
C GLN A 234 -21.77 -18.73 16.34
N LEU A 235 -20.91 -17.92 15.72
CA LEU A 235 -21.27 -16.56 15.30
C LEU A 235 -22.42 -16.56 14.28
N ALA A 236 -22.39 -17.47 13.31
CA ALA A 236 -23.44 -17.62 12.33
C ALA A 236 -24.78 -17.99 12.99
N ALA A 237 -24.77 -18.93 13.93
CA ALA A 237 -25.96 -19.33 14.66
C ALA A 237 -26.53 -18.18 15.52
N GLN A 238 -25.67 -17.46 16.22
CA GLN A 238 -26.07 -16.31 17.04
C GLN A 238 -26.65 -15.17 16.19
N ALA A 239 -26.15 -15.00 14.97
CA ALA A 239 -26.63 -13.99 14.05
C ALA A 239 -27.98 -14.36 13.38
N GLY A 240 -28.46 -15.58 13.56
CA GLY A 240 -29.72 -16.07 12.97
C GLY A 240 -29.52 -16.77 11.62
N TYR A 241 -28.33 -17.29 11.34
CA TYR A 241 -27.97 -18.02 10.12
C TYR A 241 -27.53 -19.45 10.41
N PRO A 242 -28.43 -20.30 10.95
CA PRO A 242 -28.07 -21.68 11.33
C PRO A 242 -27.66 -22.54 10.15
N GLU A 243 -28.16 -22.28 8.94
CA GLU A 243 -27.76 -23.01 7.74
C GLU A 243 -26.34 -22.68 7.34
N GLU A 244 -25.92 -21.42 7.45
CA GLU A 244 -24.50 -21.04 7.31
C GLU A 244 -23.65 -21.77 8.35
N GLY A 245 -24.08 -21.76 9.61
CA GLY A 245 -23.39 -22.46 10.70
C GLY A 245 -23.20 -23.94 10.41
N LYS A 246 -24.25 -24.62 9.91
CA LYS A 246 -24.19 -26.03 9.53
C LYS A 246 -23.18 -26.27 8.41
N GLN A 247 -23.18 -25.43 7.39
CA GLN A 247 -22.24 -25.53 6.27
C GLN A 247 -20.79 -25.38 6.74
N VAL A 248 -20.54 -24.46 7.69
CA VAL A 248 -19.20 -24.26 8.27
C VAL A 248 -18.76 -25.48 9.06
N VAL A 249 -19.62 -26.07 9.89
CA VAL A 249 -19.30 -27.29 10.63
C VAL A 249 -19.02 -28.44 9.68
N ASP A 250 -19.82 -28.61 8.64
CA ASP A 250 -19.62 -29.67 7.65
C ASP A 250 -18.29 -29.52 6.92
N LYS A 251 -17.91 -28.29 6.57
CA LYS A 251 -16.60 -28.02 5.94
C LYS A 251 -15.44 -28.32 6.89
N GLY A 252 -15.60 -27.97 8.17
CA GLY A 252 -14.59 -28.29 9.20
C GLY A 252 -14.41 -29.79 9.40
N MET A 253 -15.49 -30.55 9.34
CA MET A 253 -15.44 -32.00 9.41
C MET A 253 -14.78 -32.60 8.16
N ALA A 254 -15.13 -32.11 6.96
CA ALA A 254 -14.53 -32.55 5.71
C ALA A 254 -13.02 -32.24 5.65
N ALA A 255 -12.59 -31.14 6.27
CA ALA A 255 -11.18 -30.76 6.37
C ALA A 255 -10.40 -31.55 7.43
N GLY A 256 -11.08 -32.39 8.21
CA GLY A 256 -10.44 -33.15 9.30
C GLY A 256 -10.11 -32.32 10.54
N LEU A 257 -10.64 -31.11 10.65
CA LEU A 257 -10.40 -30.19 11.77
C LEU A 257 -11.50 -30.24 12.82
N LEU A 258 -12.65 -30.84 12.53
CA LEU A 258 -13.75 -31.06 13.45
C LEU A 258 -14.16 -32.54 13.46
N GLY A 259 -14.79 -32.97 14.53
CA GLY A 259 -15.37 -34.29 14.66
C GLY A 259 -14.39 -35.39 15.09
N GLN A 260 -13.15 -35.04 15.38
CA GLN A 260 -12.09 -35.97 15.76
C GLN A 260 -11.49 -35.62 17.13
N GLY A 261 -10.81 -36.59 17.74
CA GLY A 261 -10.10 -36.40 18.98
C GLY A 261 -11.02 -36.22 20.19
N ALA A 262 -10.46 -35.71 21.29
CA ALA A 262 -11.13 -35.54 22.58
C ALA A 262 -12.36 -34.61 22.50
N GLU A 263 -12.32 -33.61 21.61
CA GLU A 263 -13.39 -32.63 21.43
C GLU A 263 -14.40 -33.04 20.34
N GLY A 264 -14.23 -34.19 19.70
CA GLY A 264 -15.07 -34.62 18.61
C GLY A 264 -16.56 -34.70 18.94
N ALA A 265 -16.90 -35.15 20.16
CA ALA A 265 -18.28 -35.18 20.62
C ALA A 265 -18.92 -33.79 20.76
N ARG A 266 -18.14 -32.81 21.21
CA ARG A 266 -18.56 -31.41 21.33
C ARG A 266 -18.84 -30.81 19.92
N HIS A 267 -18.01 -31.12 18.93
CA HIS A 267 -18.21 -30.69 17.55
C HIS A 267 -19.49 -31.25 16.95
N LYS A 268 -19.79 -32.54 17.23
CA LYS A 268 -21.03 -33.18 16.79
C LYS A 268 -22.26 -32.56 17.46
N ARG A 269 -22.18 -32.21 18.73
CA ARG A 269 -23.27 -31.50 19.42
C ARG A 269 -23.55 -30.15 18.78
N LEU A 270 -22.51 -29.44 18.33
CA LEU A 270 -22.70 -28.17 17.62
C LEU A 270 -23.41 -28.40 16.26
N ALA A 271 -23.04 -29.43 15.53
CA ALA A 271 -23.70 -29.81 14.28
C ALA A 271 -25.18 -30.13 14.53
N ASP A 272 -25.49 -30.93 15.57
CA ASP A 272 -26.87 -31.26 15.95
C ASP A 272 -27.67 -30.02 16.36
N LEU A 273 -27.06 -29.07 17.06
CA LEU A 273 -27.69 -27.80 17.39
C LEU A 273 -28.05 -27.00 16.14
N MET A 274 -27.19 -27.00 15.12
CA MET A 274 -27.50 -26.33 13.84
C MET A 274 -28.70 -26.98 13.16
N VAL A 275 -28.76 -28.30 13.12
CA VAL A 275 -29.92 -29.04 12.56
C VAL A 275 -31.21 -28.66 13.28
N LYS A 276 -31.20 -28.60 14.60
CA LYS A 276 -32.33 -28.19 15.41
C LYS A 276 -32.75 -26.74 15.11
N LYS A 277 -31.81 -25.82 15.06
CA LYS A 277 -32.06 -24.40 14.76
C LYS A 277 -32.62 -24.21 13.33
N ILE A 278 -32.13 -24.98 12.37
CA ILE A 278 -32.64 -24.97 11.00
C ILE A 278 -34.12 -25.40 10.97
N ALA A 279 -34.47 -26.48 11.67
CA ALA A 279 -35.85 -26.95 11.79
C ALA A 279 -36.74 -25.89 12.43
N GLU A 280 -36.28 -25.25 13.51
CA GLU A 280 -37.02 -24.16 14.19
C GLU A 280 -37.21 -22.97 13.23
N SER A 281 -36.20 -22.59 12.45
CA SER A 281 -36.30 -21.51 11.47
C SER A 281 -37.31 -21.82 10.37
N LYS A 282 -37.34 -23.06 9.88
CA LYS A 282 -38.31 -23.49 8.86
C LYS A 282 -39.74 -23.45 9.43
N ALA A 283 -39.93 -23.89 10.66
CA ALA A 283 -41.25 -23.85 11.32
C ALA A 283 -41.72 -22.42 11.55
N ALA A 284 -40.83 -21.48 11.81
CA ALA A 284 -41.14 -20.08 12.05
C ALA A 284 -41.17 -19.22 10.77
N ALA A 285 -40.86 -19.78 9.60
CA ALA A 285 -40.66 -19.01 8.37
C ALA A 285 -41.86 -18.14 7.99
N ALA A 286 -43.07 -18.70 7.99
CA ALA A 286 -44.30 -17.95 7.63
C ALA A 286 -44.56 -16.80 8.61
N ALA A 287 -44.41 -17.04 9.91
CA ALA A 287 -44.60 -16.02 10.95
C ALA A 287 -43.51 -14.91 10.83
N ASN A 288 -42.28 -15.27 10.54
CA ASN A 288 -41.19 -14.31 10.36
C ASN A 288 -41.38 -13.44 9.12
N GLU A 289 -41.84 -14.03 8.02
CA GLU A 289 -42.18 -13.27 6.80
C GLU A 289 -43.33 -12.27 7.04
N LYS A 290 -44.35 -12.70 7.73
CA LYS A 290 -45.46 -11.82 8.11
C LYS A 290 -45.01 -10.67 9.01
N ALA A 291 -44.18 -10.97 10.01
CA ALA A 291 -43.65 -9.95 10.90
C ALA A 291 -42.76 -8.94 10.15
N ALA A 292 -41.95 -9.40 9.20
CA ALA A 292 -41.13 -8.55 8.35
C ALA A 292 -41.99 -7.63 7.47
N ASP A 293 -43.07 -8.15 6.91
CA ASP A 293 -44.03 -7.40 6.08
C ASP A 293 -44.72 -6.31 6.88
N GLU A 294 -45.14 -6.61 8.10
CA GLU A 294 -45.83 -5.69 9.00
C GLU A 294 -44.91 -4.67 9.67
N ALA A 295 -43.60 -4.94 9.75
CA ALA A 295 -42.64 -4.04 10.37
C ALA A 295 -42.56 -2.69 9.64
N LYS A 296 -42.30 -1.62 10.39
CA LYS A 296 -42.18 -0.27 9.84
C LYS A 296 -40.83 -0.03 9.15
N ASP A 297 -39.84 -0.83 9.45
CA ASP A 297 -38.51 -0.76 8.86
C ASP A 297 -38.20 -2.03 8.07
N GLY A 298 -37.10 -1.98 7.28
CA GLY A 298 -36.68 -3.08 6.42
C GLY A 298 -35.72 -4.06 7.05
N ASN A 299 -35.34 -3.92 8.33
CA ASN A 299 -34.27 -4.72 8.94
C ASN A 299 -34.55 -6.22 8.93
N ALA A 300 -35.80 -6.62 9.25
CA ALA A 300 -36.18 -8.03 9.27
C ALA A 300 -36.12 -8.66 7.87
N PHE A 301 -36.51 -7.94 6.83
CA PHE A 301 -36.39 -8.42 5.45
C PHE A 301 -34.95 -8.65 5.05
N VAL A 302 -34.03 -7.76 5.44
CA VAL A 302 -32.58 -7.94 5.15
C VAL A 302 -32.07 -9.23 5.80
N ALA A 303 -32.39 -9.44 7.06
CA ALA A 303 -31.98 -10.64 7.80
C ALA A 303 -32.60 -11.92 7.18
N LEU A 304 -33.86 -11.92 6.85
CA LEU A 304 -34.53 -13.06 6.21
C LEU A 304 -33.93 -13.38 4.85
N GLY A 305 -33.61 -12.37 4.05
CA GLY A 305 -33.05 -12.55 2.73
C GLY A 305 -31.68 -13.22 2.78
N LEU A 306 -30.84 -12.79 3.69
CA LEU A 306 -29.53 -13.41 3.87
C LEU A 306 -29.67 -14.86 4.38
N ALA A 307 -30.54 -15.11 5.34
CA ALA A 307 -30.81 -16.44 5.87
C ALA A 307 -31.31 -17.40 4.77
N ASN A 308 -32.25 -16.96 3.94
CA ASN A 308 -32.79 -17.75 2.84
C ASN A 308 -31.71 -18.08 1.79
N ALA A 309 -30.81 -17.13 1.53
CA ALA A 309 -29.71 -17.37 0.59
C ALA A 309 -28.78 -18.47 1.10
N PHE A 310 -28.44 -18.47 2.38
CA PHE A 310 -27.66 -19.57 2.97
C PHE A 310 -28.42 -20.89 2.99
N GLY A 311 -29.74 -20.83 3.01
CA GLY A 311 -30.60 -22.01 2.88
C GLY A 311 -30.74 -22.54 1.45
N GLY A 312 -30.06 -21.94 0.49
CA GLY A 312 -30.07 -22.39 -0.90
C GLY A 312 -31.03 -21.64 -1.82
N ASP A 313 -31.76 -20.64 -1.32
CA ASP A 313 -32.69 -19.83 -2.12
C ASP A 313 -32.18 -18.39 -2.25
N ALA A 314 -31.13 -18.22 -3.05
CA ALA A 314 -30.53 -16.91 -3.29
C ALA A 314 -31.46 -15.95 -4.00
N LYS A 315 -32.30 -16.45 -4.89
CA LYS A 315 -33.28 -15.64 -5.64
C LYS A 315 -34.29 -14.98 -4.70
N LYS A 316 -34.85 -15.76 -3.77
CA LYS A 316 -35.72 -15.24 -2.72
C LYS A 316 -34.94 -14.28 -1.80
N GLY A 317 -33.72 -14.60 -1.48
CA GLY A 317 -32.82 -13.76 -0.67
C GLY A 317 -32.65 -12.38 -1.27
N VAL A 318 -32.34 -12.29 -2.56
CA VAL A 318 -32.19 -11.03 -3.30
C VAL A 318 -33.50 -10.22 -3.21
N SER A 319 -34.63 -10.84 -3.51
CA SER A 319 -35.92 -10.17 -3.48
C SER A 319 -36.23 -9.59 -2.09
N GLN A 320 -35.96 -10.35 -1.04
CA GLN A 320 -36.24 -9.91 0.34
C GLN A 320 -35.29 -8.78 0.79
N ILE A 321 -34.01 -8.84 0.46
CA ILE A 321 -33.09 -7.75 0.81
C ILE A 321 -33.46 -6.48 0.05
N GLU A 322 -33.83 -6.59 -1.22
CA GLU A 322 -34.30 -5.43 -2.00
C GLU A 322 -35.58 -4.82 -1.40
N GLN A 323 -36.51 -5.65 -0.96
CA GLN A 323 -37.72 -5.18 -0.25
C GLN A 323 -37.35 -4.46 1.06
N GLY A 324 -36.38 -5.00 1.80
CA GLY A 324 -35.91 -4.37 3.03
C GLY A 324 -35.26 -3.01 2.78
N ILE A 325 -34.45 -2.91 1.75
CA ILE A 325 -33.80 -1.64 1.35
C ILE A 325 -34.88 -0.63 0.90
N ALA A 326 -35.85 -1.05 0.10
CA ALA A 326 -36.92 -0.18 -0.37
C ALA A 326 -37.79 0.31 0.78
N LYS A 327 -38.09 -0.55 1.76
CA LYS A 327 -38.86 -0.18 2.96
C LYS A 327 -38.12 0.87 3.80
N GLY A 328 -36.79 0.80 3.85
CA GLY A 328 -35.96 1.80 4.47
C GLY A 328 -35.94 1.75 6.00
N ASN A 329 -35.52 2.85 6.61
CA ASN A 329 -35.30 2.98 8.06
C ASN A 329 -34.40 1.90 8.61
N LEU A 330 -33.34 1.56 7.83
CA LEU A 330 -32.38 0.54 8.19
C LEU A 330 -31.41 1.05 9.25
N LYS A 331 -31.14 0.23 10.25
CA LYS A 331 -30.11 0.53 11.26
C LYS A 331 -28.73 0.58 10.64
N ARG A 332 -28.49 -0.25 9.61
CA ARG A 332 -27.19 -0.43 8.96
C ARG A 332 -27.39 -0.51 7.45
N PRO A 333 -27.66 0.62 6.77
CA PRO A 333 -27.99 0.62 5.34
C PRO A 333 -26.81 0.15 4.47
N GLU A 334 -25.56 0.43 4.87
CA GLU A 334 -24.40 -0.02 4.11
C GLU A 334 -24.17 -1.53 4.25
N ASP A 335 -24.46 -2.10 5.42
CA ASP A 335 -24.41 -3.56 5.63
C ASP A 335 -25.45 -4.28 4.77
N ALA A 336 -26.64 -3.70 4.61
CA ALA A 336 -27.66 -4.26 3.73
C ALA A 336 -27.18 -4.40 2.29
N LYS A 337 -26.46 -3.41 1.77
CA LYS A 337 -25.83 -3.47 0.44
C LYS A 337 -24.73 -4.51 0.39
N LEU A 338 -23.92 -4.60 1.44
CA LEU A 338 -22.86 -5.62 1.56
C LEU A 338 -23.46 -7.02 1.47
N TYR A 339 -24.55 -7.26 2.18
CA TYR A 339 -25.25 -8.55 2.18
C TYR A 339 -25.99 -8.83 0.88
N LEU A 340 -26.55 -7.82 0.23
CA LEU A 340 -27.16 -7.98 -1.09
C LEU A 340 -26.11 -8.47 -2.10
N GLY A 341 -24.91 -7.89 -2.08
CA GLY A 341 -23.80 -8.37 -2.89
C GLY A 341 -23.45 -9.82 -2.59
N LEU A 342 -23.38 -10.19 -1.32
CA LEU A 342 -23.09 -11.56 -0.90
C LEU A 342 -24.16 -12.54 -1.40
N VAL A 343 -25.42 -12.17 -1.34
CA VAL A 343 -26.53 -13.00 -1.82
C VAL A 343 -26.48 -13.18 -3.34
N TYR A 344 -26.15 -12.14 -4.09
CA TYR A 344 -25.90 -12.28 -5.53
C TYR A 344 -24.77 -13.27 -5.79
N GLN A 345 -23.68 -13.18 -5.03
CA GLN A 345 -22.55 -14.10 -5.18
C GLN A 345 -22.94 -15.55 -4.86
N LEU A 346 -23.71 -15.77 -3.79
CA LEU A 346 -24.24 -17.09 -3.44
C LEU A 346 -25.13 -17.67 -4.54
N GLY A 347 -25.83 -16.82 -5.26
CA GLY A 347 -26.67 -17.19 -6.40
C GLY A 347 -25.92 -17.33 -7.73
N GLY A 348 -24.60 -17.15 -7.72
CA GLY A 348 -23.76 -17.30 -8.92
C GLY A 348 -23.75 -16.07 -9.84
N ASP A 349 -24.29 -14.92 -9.41
CA ASP A 349 -24.31 -13.68 -10.20
C ASP A 349 -23.21 -12.74 -9.74
N SER A 350 -21.96 -13.03 -10.12
CA SER A 350 -20.81 -12.23 -9.74
C SER A 350 -20.85 -10.80 -10.29
N ALA A 351 -21.44 -10.59 -11.46
CA ALA A 351 -21.54 -9.25 -12.06
C ALA A 351 -22.41 -8.32 -11.21
N LYS A 352 -23.59 -8.79 -10.81
CA LYS A 352 -24.49 -8.02 -9.93
C LYS A 352 -23.92 -7.88 -8.52
N ALA A 353 -23.25 -8.89 -8.02
CA ALA A 353 -22.56 -8.82 -6.73
C ALA A 353 -21.54 -7.69 -6.73
N GLN A 354 -20.66 -7.63 -7.73
CA GLN A 354 -19.62 -6.58 -7.84
C GLN A 354 -20.23 -5.19 -8.00
N ALA A 355 -21.27 -5.05 -8.83
CA ALA A 355 -21.95 -3.77 -9.03
C ALA A 355 -22.57 -3.28 -7.71
N THR A 356 -23.16 -4.17 -6.92
CA THR A 356 -23.76 -3.85 -5.62
C THR A 356 -22.69 -3.44 -4.61
N TRP A 357 -21.60 -4.21 -4.49
CA TRP A 357 -20.52 -3.91 -3.55
C TRP A 357 -19.84 -2.58 -3.84
N LYS A 358 -19.76 -2.16 -5.11
CA LYS A 358 -19.22 -0.83 -5.48
C LYS A 358 -20.03 0.33 -4.89
N THR A 359 -21.27 0.11 -4.52
CA THR A 359 -22.14 1.14 -3.92
C THR A 359 -21.96 1.29 -2.41
N VAL A 360 -21.22 0.38 -1.76
CA VAL A 360 -21.01 0.41 -0.31
C VAL A 360 -20.04 1.53 0.05
N LYS A 361 -20.46 2.45 0.90
CA LYS A 361 -19.70 3.68 1.24
C LYS A 361 -19.41 3.84 2.73
N GLY A 362 -19.71 2.84 3.55
CA GLY A 362 -19.51 2.93 5.00
C GLY A 362 -18.03 3.08 5.39
N THR A 363 -17.77 3.92 6.39
CA THR A 363 -16.43 4.21 6.89
C THR A 363 -16.02 3.36 8.09
N ASP A 364 -16.91 2.49 8.57
CA ASP A 364 -16.72 1.61 9.73
C ASP A 364 -16.07 0.26 9.39
N GLY A 365 -15.72 0.05 8.13
CA GLY A 365 -15.15 -1.18 7.59
C GLY A 365 -16.03 -1.81 6.49
N SER A 366 -17.27 -1.41 6.34
CA SER A 366 -18.15 -1.99 5.31
C SER A 366 -17.64 -1.79 3.89
N ALA A 367 -17.11 -0.61 3.57
CA ALA A 367 -16.51 -0.35 2.25
C ALA A 367 -15.23 -1.18 2.03
N ASP A 368 -14.39 -1.34 3.06
CA ASP A 368 -13.21 -2.21 3.00
C ASP A 368 -13.59 -3.65 2.69
N LEU A 369 -14.58 -4.17 3.41
CA LEU A 369 -15.09 -5.54 3.19
C LEU A 369 -15.67 -5.71 1.79
N ALA A 370 -16.42 -4.73 1.32
CA ALA A 370 -16.99 -4.76 -0.04
C ALA A 370 -15.91 -4.83 -1.12
N ARG A 371 -14.84 -4.03 -0.99
CA ARG A 371 -13.73 -4.07 -1.94
C ARG A 371 -13.03 -5.42 -1.94
N LEU A 372 -12.82 -6.02 -0.78
CA LEU A 372 -12.22 -7.35 -0.67
C LEU A 372 -13.10 -8.43 -1.28
N TRP A 373 -14.41 -8.36 -1.09
CA TRP A 373 -15.35 -9.26 -1.74
C TRP A 373 -15.32 -9.15 -3.27
N ILE A 374 -15.22 -7.93 -3.81
CA ILE A 374 -15.08 -7.72 -5.26
C ILE A 374 -13.84 -8.46 -5.78
N ILE A 375 -12.71 -8.30 -5.11
CA ILE A 375 -11.44 -8.95 -5.50
C ILE A 375 -11.58 -10.48 -5.43
N GLN A 376 -12.14 -11.00 -4.34
CA GLN A 376 -12.36 -12.43 -4.15
C GLN A 376 -13.28 -13.01 -5.24
N SER A 377 -14.34 -12.30 -5.58
CA SER A 377 -15.28 -12.76 -6.60
C SER A 377 -14.66 -12.84 -8.00
N ARG A 378 -13.71 -11.96 -8.31
CA ARG A 378 -12.94 -12.01 -9.56
C ARG A 378 -11.99 -13.21 -9.60
N ALA A 379 -11.32 -13.48 -8.49
CA ALA A 379 -10.41 -14.62 -8.36
C ALA A 379 -11.16 -15.96 -8.48
N ALA A 380 -12.38 -16.05 -7.95
CA ALA A 380 -13.19 -17.26 -8.02
C ALA A 380 -13.60 -17.65 -9.45
N LYS A 381 -13.54 -16.73 -10.42
CA LYS A 381 -13.80 -16.98 -11.85
C LYS A 381 -12.58 -17.45 -12.61
N ARG A 382 -11.39 -17.36 -12.05
CA ARG A 382 -10.14 -17.81 -12.64
C ARG A 382 -9.85 -19.26 -12.20
#